data_3a02ab06bedcda2c2cd814ab9106592a
#
_entry.id   3a02ab06bedcda2c2cd814ab9106592a
#
_cell.length_a   1.000
_cell.length_b   1.000
_cell.length_c   1.000
_cell.angle_alpha   90.00
_cell.angle_beta   90.00
_cell.angle_gamma   90.00
#
_symmetry.space_group_name_H-M   'P 1'
#
loop_
_entity.id
_entity.type
_entity.pdbx_description
1 polymer ?
#
loop_
_entity_poly.entity_id
_entity_poly.type
_entity_poly.pdbx_seq_one_letter_code
_entity_poly.pdbx_strand_id
1 'polypeptide(L)' 'MKEIVRTNDPALLSFVQSLLSDAGVEHLLTDQHASVMDGSIGALPRRILVADDDFDNARRIMREADIGNEISRTHSEI' A
#
# COMPACT_ATOMS: atom_id res chain seq x y z
N MET A 1 0.73 3.97 11.97
CA MET A 1 0.61 3.08 10.81
C MET A 1 1.75 3.31 9.85
N LYS A 2 2.12 2.28 9.14
CA LYS A 2 3.21 2.37 8.19
C LYS A 2 2.73 2.07 6.80
N GLU A 3 3.32 2.73 5.82
CA GLU A 3 2.99 2.51 4.42
C GLU A 3 3.60 1.20 3.95
N ILE A 4 2.77 0.33 3.39
CA ILE A 4 3.26 -0.94 2.88
C ILE A 4 3.40 -0.89 1.35
N VAL A 5 2.57 -0.12 0.68
CA VAL A 5 2.67 0.00 -0.77
C VAL A 5 2.15 1.37 -1.19
N ARG A 6 2.73 1.89 -2.25
CA ARG A 6 2.31 3.15 -2.85
C ARG A 6 2.30 2.96 -4.36
N THR A 7 1.16 3.13 -4.98
CA THR A 7 1.05 2.92 -6.41
C THR A 7 -0.21 3.61 -6.92
N ASN A 8 -0.22 3.91 -8.19
CA ASN A 8 -1.44 4.43 -8.81
C ASN A 8 -2.11 3.36 -9.68
N ASP A 9 -1.67 2.12 -9.55
CA ASP A 9 -2.24 1.01 -10.28
C ASP A 9 -3.40 0.42 -9.48
N PRO A 10 -4.65 0.63 -9.92
CA PRO A 10 -5.79 0.14 -9.14
C PRO A 10 -5.84 -1.38 -9.04
N ALA A 11 -5.33 -2.08 -10.03
CA ALA A 11 -5.33 -3.53 -9.96
C ALA A 11 -4.41 -4.02 -8.85
N LEU A 12 -3.24 -3.40 -8.73
CA LEU A 12 -2.33 -3.78 -7.67
C LEU A 12 -2.91 -3.45 -6.30
N LEU A 13 -3.54 -2.29 -6.18
CA LEU A 13 -4.16 -1.91 -4.92
C LEU A 13 -5.22 -2.90 -4.49
N SER A 14 -6.07 -3.31 -5.42
CA SER A 14 -7.10 -4.28 -5.11
C SER A 14 -6.51 -5.61 -4.69
N PHE A 15 -5.47 -6.04 -5.37
CA PHE A 15 -4.83 -7.29 -5.06
C PHE A 15 -4.23 -7.28 -3.67
N VAL A 16 -3.52 -6.21 -3.34
CA VAL A 16 -2.90 -6.11 -2.02
C VAL A 16 -3.96 -6.07 -0.93
N GLN A 17 -5.03 -5.33 -1.16
CA GLN A 17 -6.09 -5.28 -0.17
C GLN A 17 -6.71 -6.65 0.06
N SER A 18 -6.89 -7.41 -1.00
CA SER A 18 -7.41 -8.76 -0.87
C SER A 18 -6.49 -9.65 -0.06
N LEU A 19 -5.20 -9.56 -0.33
CA LEU A 19 -4.23 -10.35 0.42
C LEU A 19 -4.26 -10.02 1.89
N LEU A 20 -4.29 -8.74 2.22
CA LEU A 20 -4.28 -8.33 3.61
C LEU A 20 -5.57 -8.71 4.31
N SER A 21 -6.69 -8.55 3.62
CA SER A 21 -7.98 -8.93 4.19
C SER A 21 -8.04 -10.43 4.47
N ASP A 22 -7.56 -11.23 3.54
CA ASP A 22 -7.56 -12.68 3.71
C ASP A 22 -6.72 -13.10 4.90
N ALA A 23 -5.68 -12.36 5.18
CA ALA A 23 -4.79 -12.69 6.28
C ALA A 23 -5.23 -12.06 7.60
N GLY A 24 -6.31 -11.31 7.57
CA GLY A 24 -6.79 -10.68 8.80
C GLY A 24 -5.98 -9.47 9.22
N VAL A 25 -5.25 -8.88 8.29
CA VAL A 25 -4.42 -7.72 8.60
C VAL A 25 -5.21 -6.45 8.32
N GLU A 26 -5.37 -5.62 9.33
CA GLU A 26 -6.05 -4.35 9.16
C GLU A 26 -5.21 -3.41 8.32
N HIS A 27 -5.86 -2.73 7.42
CA HIS A 27 -5.15 -1.80 6.54
C HIS A 27 -6.07 -0.66 6.18
N LEU A 28 -5.45 0.41 5.68
CA LEU A 28 -6.17 1.61 5.30
C LEU A 28 -5.66 2.09 3.96
N LEU A 29 -6.57 2.33 3.05
CA LEU A 29 -6.23 2.89 1.75
C LEU A 29 -6.41 4.40 1.83
N THR A 30 -5.36 5.13 1.50
CA THR A 30 -5.42 6.59 1.53
C THR A 30 -5.15 7.15 0.15
N ASP A 31 -5.71 8.30 -0.11
CA ASP A 31 -5.55 9.00 -1.36
C ASP A 31 -4.84 10.32 -1.16
N GLN A 32 -4.20 10.78 -2.19
CA GLN A 32 -3.61 12.10 -2.19
C GLN A 32 -4.63 13.06 -2.78
N HIS A 33 -5.74 13.18 -2.12
CA HIS A 33 -6.84 13.89 -2.72
C HIS A 33 -6.64 15.39 -2.80
N ALA A 34 -5.69 15.90 -2.08
CA ALA A 34 -5.50 17.33 -2.06
C ALA A 34 -5.22 17.93 -3.42
N SER A 35 -4.63 17.17 -4.28
CA SER A 35 -4.27 17.72 -5.56
C SER A 35 -5.35 17.66 -6.58
N VAL A 36 -6.48 17.24 -6.20
CA VAL A 36 -7.60 17.27 -7.13
C VAL A 36 -7.80 18.66 -7.66
N MET A 37 -7.49 19.63 -6.86
CA MET A 37 -7.71 20.99 -7.26
C MET A 37 -6.90 21.43 -8.45
N ASP A 38 -5.79 20.81 -8.69
CA ASP A 38 -4.98 21.21 -9.81
C ASP A 38 -5.34 20.56 -11.08
N GLY A 39 -6.21 19.64 -11.05
CA GLY A 39 -6.51 18.94 -12.26
C GLY A 39 -5.48 17.91 -12.65
N SER A 40 -4.58 17.63 -11.79
CA SER A 40 -3.57 16.61 -12.07
C SER A 40 -4.11 15.27 -11.80
N ILE A 41 -5.17 14.96 -12.39
CA ILE A 41 -5.82 13.74 -12.10
C ILE A 41 -5.19 12.58 -12.76
N GLY A 42 -5.35 11.45 -12.18
CA GLY A 42 -4.98 10.22 -12.80
C GLY A 42 -3.57 9.78 -12.52
N ALA A 43 -2.78 10.65 -11.99
CA ALA A 43 -1.40 10.30 -11.76
C ALA A 43 -1.03 10.22 -10.30
N LEU A 44 -1.99 10.42 -9.41
CA LEU A 44 -1.68 10.47 -8.00
C LEU A 44 -1.65 9.08 -7.40
N PRO A 45 -0.58 8.74 -6.74
CA PRO A 45 -0.52 7.42 -6.13
C PRO A 45 -1.38 7.35 -4.89
N ARG A 46 -1.85 6.18 -4.61
CA ARG A 46 -2.55 5.89 -3.37
C ARG A 46 -1.65 5.03 -2.52
N ARG A 47 -1.90 5.07 -1.25
CA ARG A 47 -1.08 4.34 -0.31
C ARG A 47 -1.92 3.39 0.51
N ILE A 48 -1.35 2.23 0.81
CA ILE A 48 -1.97 1.32 1.75
C ILE A 48 -1.11 1.29 3.00
N LEU A 49 -1.75 1.54 4.13
CA LEU A 49 -1.08 1.60 5.41
C LEU A 49 -1.52 0.42 6.25
N VAL A 50 -0.61 -0.10 7.06
CA VAL A 50 -0.95 -1.16 8.01
C VAL A 50 -0.46 -0.74 9.38
N ALA A 51 -1.01 -1.35 10.41
CA ALA A 51 -0.56 -1.06 11.76
C ALA A 51 0.90 -1.44 11.91
N ASP A 52 1.61 -0.69 12.74
CA ASP A 52 3.04 -0.94 12.92
C ASP A 52 3.30 -2.37 13.33
N ASP A 53 2.47 -2.93 14.19
CA ASP A 53 2.65 -4.29 14.66
C ASP A 53 2.46 -5.32 13.57
N ASP A 54 1.73 -4.97 12.53
CA ASP A 54 1.44 -5.90 11.45
C ASP A 54 2.36 -5.72 10.25
N PHE A 55 3.25 -4.75 10.33
CA PHE A 55 4.03 -4.40 9.16
C PHE A 55 4.90 -5.57 8.66
N ASP A 56 5.58 -6.24 9.58
CA ASP A 56 6.43 -7.36 9.18
C ASP A 56 5.61 -8.50 8.60
N ASN A 57 4.46 -8.75 9.18
CA ASN A 57 3.58 -9.80 8.68
C ASN A 57 3.05 -9.44 7.29
N ALA A 58 2.70 -8.18 7.09
CA ALA A 58 2.21 -7.74 5.79
C ALA A 58 3.29 -7.86 4.73
N ARG A 59 4.54 -7.53 5.08
CA ARG A 59 5.63 -7.69 4.14
C ARG A 59 5.82 -9.14 3.75
N ARG A 60 5.73 -10.05 4.72
CA ARG A 60 5.87 -11.46 4.44
C ARG A 60 4.78 -11.94 3.49
N ILE A 61 3.56 -11.48 3.73
CA ILE A 61 2.43 -11.85 2.87
C ILE A 61 2.68 -11.40 1.44
N MET A 62 3.18 -10.20 1.26
CA MET A 62 3.43 -9.70 -0.08
C MET A 62 4.57 -10.45 -0.75
N ARG A 63 5.60 -10.82 0.01
CA ARG A 63 6.68 -11.60 -0.56
C ARG A 63 6.21 -12.98 -0.99
N GLU A 64 5.34 -13.59 -0.20
CA GLU A 64 4.81 -14.91 -0.55
C GLU A 64 3.93 -14.85 -1.78
N ALA A 65 3.33 -13.70 -2.04
CA ALA A 65 2.52 -13.53 -3.24
C ALA A 65 3.36 -13.05 -4.42
N ASP A 66 4.67 -13.00 -4.25
CA ASP A 66 5.60 -12.64 -5.31
C ASP A 66 5.48 -11.17 -5.72
N ILE A 67 5.05 -10.33 -4.82
CA ILE A 67 5.00 -8.90 -5.08
C ILE A 67 5.78 -8.13 -4.03
N GLY A 68 6.79 -8.75 -3.47
CA GLY A 68 7.60 -8.08 -2.46
C GLY A 68 8.29 -6.84 -2.99
N ASN A 69 8.54 -6.80 -4.28
CA ASN A 69 9.19 -5.65 -4.87
C ASN A 69 8.27 -4.42 -4.91
N GLU A 70 7.00 -4.59 -4.62
CA GLU A 70 6.08 -3.46 -4.59
C GLU A 70 6.01 -2.81 -3.21
N ILE A 71 6.67 -3.39 -2.23
CA ILE A 71 6.67 -2.82 -0.89
C ILE A 71 7.35 -1.46 -0.93
N SER A 72 6.72 -0.49 -0.29
CA SER A 72 7.29 0.86 -0.26
C SER A 72 8.64 0.86 0.42
N ARG A 73 9.54 1.65 -0.11
CA ARG A 73 10.87 1.76 0.44
C ARG A 73 11.11 3.06 1.16
N THR A 74 10.08 3.85 1.29
CA THR A 74 10.22 5.18 1.83
C THR A 74 10.90 5.18 3.17
N HIS A 75 10.55 4.24 4.01
CA HIS A 75 11.11 4.21 5.34
C HIS A 75 12.29 3.28 5.48
N SER A 76 12.64 2.57 4.47
CA SER A 76 13.77 1.67 4.56
C SER A 76 15.04 2.34 4.17
N GLU A 77 14.96 3.55 3.75
CA GLU A 77 16.12 4.29 3.36
C GLU A 77 16.94 4.77 4.53
N ILE A 78 16.36 4.76 5.67
CA ILE A 78 17.03 5.32 6.83
C ILE A 78 18.04 4.42 7.49
#